data_c2366919d92fb3d884c7bb94e15fefd8
#
_entry.id   c2366919d92fb3d884c7bb94e15fefd8
#
_cell.length_a   1.000
_cell.length_b   1.000
_cell.length_c   1.000
_cell.angle_alpha   90.00
_cell.angle_beta   90.00
_cell.angle_gamma   90.00
#
_symmetry.space_group_name_H-M   'P 1'
#
loop_
_entity.id
_entity.type
_entity.pdbx_description
1 polymer ?
#
loop_
_entity_poly.entity_id
_entity_poly.type
_entity_poly.pdbx_seq_one_letter_code
_entity_poly.pdbx_strand_id
1 'polypeptide(L)'
;YGDAMLNIQQGVNLSRLHKKPLMATEGGSTNKFNGEDNSAWAAERMQKAFAFLPMVYPEVKAIISSDYGVSWEPTDYTFYNNPTVTAAYRQGVAASSVYLHSVGDTAAFYTKLSAYTGPWSGEMRFAAYTYSSSKLTATWSVDGQTQATVSDYPYSFTLNASALSNGS
;
A
#
# COMPACT_ATOMS: atom_id res chain seq x y z
N TYR A 1 15.13 9.24 -3.30
CA TYR A 1 14.49 8.36 -2.31
C TYR A 1 13.28 7.72 -2.99
N GLY A 2 13.34 6.38 -3.14
CA GLY A 2 12.52 5.65 -4.08
C GLY A 2 11.08 5.44 -3.60
N ASP A 3 10.24 5.09 -4.55
CA ASP A 3 8.92 4.54 -4.31
C ASP A 3 9.08 3.15 -3.67
N ALA A 4 8.39 2.88 -2.56
CA ALA A 4 8.47 1.59 -1.86
C ALA A 4 8.12 0.40 -2.77
N MET A 5 7.22 0.60 -3.73
CA MET A 5 6.82 -0.41 -4.71
C MET A 5 7.95 -0.78 -5.67
N LEU A 6 8.77 0.20 -6.06
CA LEU A 6 9.95 -0.06 -6.89
C LEU A 6 11.06 -0.74 -6.12
N ASN A 7 11.33 -0.25 -4.92
CA ASN A 7 12.43 -0.76 -4.11
C ASN A 7 12.25 -2.22 -3.76
N ILE A 8 11.02 -2.69 -3.56
CA ILE A 8 10.72 -4.08 -3.19
C ILE A 8 10.59 -5.02 -4.40
N GLN A 9 10.51 -4.49 -5.63
CA GLN A 9 10.18 -5.26 -6.82
C GLN A 9 11.11 -6.46 -7.06
N GLN A 10 12.41 -6.30 -6.82
CA GLN A 10 13.36 -7.40 -6.96
C GLN A 10 13.06 -8.54 -5.96
N GLY A 11 12.76 -8.19 -4.70
CA GLY A 11 12.35 -9.16 -3.68
C GLY A 11 11.05 -9.86 -4.05
N VAL A 12 10.09 -9.13 -4.60
CA VAL A 12 8.81 -9.71 -5.09
C VAL A 12 9.06 -10.72 -6.22
N ASN A 13 9.94 -10.39 -7.17
CA ASN A 13 10.29 -11.32 -8.25
C ASN A 13 10.94 -12.61 -7.74
N LEU A 14 11.84 -12.50 -6.76
CA LEU A 14 12.44 -13.67 -6.10
C LEU A 14 11.40 -14.48 -5.31
N SER A 15 10.52 -13.80 -4.58
CA SER A 15 9.41 -14.43 -3.86
C SER A 15 8.54 -15.27 -4.80
N ARG A 16 8.18 -14.73 -5.96
CA ARG A 16 7.39 -15.42 -6.99
C ARG A 16 8.14 -16.62 -7.59
N LEU A 17 9.41 -16.43 -7.92
CA LEU A 17 10.25 -17.48 -8.48
C LEU A 17 10.37 -18.69 -7.53
N HIS A 18 10.59 -18.42 -6.25
CA HIS A 18 10.79 -19.44 -5.24
C HIS A 18 9.51 -19.85 -4.51
N LYS A 19 8.36 -19.24 -4.81
CA LYS A 19 7.07 -19.46 -4.14
C LYS A 19 7.17 -19.31 -2.61
N LYS A 20 7.89 -18.27 -2.15
CA LYS A 20 8.10 -17.97 -0.74
C LYS A 20 7.46 -16.62 -0.39
N PRO A 21 6.94 -16.45 0.85
CA PRO A 21 6.51 -15.15 1.30
C PRO A 21 7.67 -14.16 1.38
N LEU A 22 7.36 -12.87 1.25
CA LEU A 22 8.31 -11.79 1.36
C LEU A 22 8.05 -11.00 2.64
N MET A 23 9.13 -10.63 3.33
CA MET A 23 9.12 -9.68 4.42
C MET A 23 9.94 -8.45 4.02
N ALA A 24 9.34 -7.29 4.11
CA ALA A 24 10.06 -6.01 4.04
C ALA A 24 10.63 -5.71 5.43
N THR A 25 11.95 -5.86 5.58
CA THR A 25 12.61 -5.82 6.90
C THR A 25 13.00 -4.42 7.35
N GLU A 26 13.11 -3.49 6.41
CA GLU A 26 13.44 -2.10 6.70
C GLU A 26 12.62 -1.21 5.79
N GLY A 27 11.68 -0.50 6.37
CA GLY A 27 10.88 0.49 5.67
C GLY A 27 10.71 1.71 6.56
N GLY A 28 11.06 2.86 6.06
CA GLY A 28 10.88 4.10 6.79
C GLY A 28 10.88 5.28 5.83
N SER A 29 10.21 6.33 6.23
CA SER A 29 10.22 7.60 5.50
C SER A 29 10.85 8.65 6.40
N THR A 30 11.91 9.28 5.91
CA THR A 30 12.56 10.33 6.70
C THR A 30 11.62 11.52 6.85
N ASN A 31 11.34 11.90 8.08
CA ASN A 31 10.54 13.06 8.41
C ASN A 31 11.37 14.34 8.56
N LYS A 32 12.69 14.19 8.60
CA LYS A 32 13.62 15.30 8.67
C LYS A 32 14.90 14.97 7.90
N PHE A 33 15.38 15.91 7.10
CA PHE A 33 16.61 15.78 6.35
C PHE A 33 17.40 17.08 6.39
N ASN A 34 18.68 17.01 6.81
CA ASN A 34 19.55 18.19 6.99
C ASN A 34 18.91 19.32 7.83
N GLY A 35 18.09 18.96 8.82
CA GLY A 35 17.37 19.92 9.65
C GLY A 35 16.03 20.41 9.09
N GLU A 36 15.73 20.13 7.82
CA GLU A 36 14.47 20.51 7.18
C GLU A 36 13.35 19.52 7.50
N ASP A 37 12.14 20.04 7.69
CA ASP A 37 10.95 19.26 7.97
C ASP A 37 10.38 18.63 6.67
N ASN A 38 10.36 17.31 6.63
CA ASN A 38 9.79 16.52 5.54
C ASN A 38 8.55 15.73 6.00
N SER A 39 7.91 16.11 7.10
CA SER A 39 6.81 15.35 7.72
C SER A 39 5.66 15.08 6.76
N ALA A 40 5.27 16.04 5.92
CA ALA A 40 4.20 15.87 4.95
C ALA A 40 4.55 14.81 3.89
N TRP A 41 5.76 14.86 3.37
CA TRP A 41 6.26 13.86 2.42
C TRP A 41 6.36 12.47 3.07
N ALA A 42 6.91 12.41 4.29
CA ALA A 42 7.03 11.16 5.04
C ALA A 42 5.67 10.54 5.35
N ALA A 43 4.68 11.35 5.71
CA ALA A 43 3.30 10.90 5.96
C ALA A 43 2.66 10.28 4.71
N GLU A 44 2.79 10.93 3.56
CA GLU A 44 2.29 10.39 2.29
C GLU A 44 2.93 9.04 1.96
N ARG A 45 4.25 8.92 2.12
CA ARG A 45 4.98 7.68 1.85
C ARG A 45 4.60 6.56 2.83
N MET A 46 4.45 6.89 4.09
CA MET A 46 4.04 5.95 5.13
C MET A 46 2.64 5.41 4.85
N GLN A 47 1.69 6.29 4.57
CA GLN A 47 0.33 5.89 4.22
C GLN A 47 0.32 4.98 2.98
N LYS A 48 1.04 5.36 1.92
CA LYS A 48 1.13 4.54 0.70
C LYS A 48 1.74 3.17 0.98
N ALA A 49 2.84 3.09 1.71
CA ALA A 49 3.49 1.84 2.03
C ALA A 49 2.55 0.88 2.79
N PHE A 50 1.91 1.35 3.83
CA PHE A 50 1.07 0.49 4.67
C PHE A 50 -0.32 0.21 4.09
N ALA A 51 -0.94 1.18 3.40
CA ALA A 51 -2.23 0.94 2.77
C ALA A 51 -2.15 0.10 1.49
N PHE A 52 -1.11 0.30 0.70
CA PHE A 52 -1.12 -0.14 -0.70
C PHE A 52 -0.11 -1.22 -1.06
N LEU A 53 1.00 -1.32 -0.34
CA LEU A 53 2.00 -2.35 -0.62
C LEU A 53 1.40 -3.78 -0.59
N PRO A 54 0.59 -4.15 0.43
CA PRO A 54 -0.06 -5.46 0.45
C PRO A 54 -1.08 -5.69 -0.69
N MET A 55 -1.70 -4.62 -1.19
CA MET A 55 -2.66 -4.72 -2.30
C MET A 55 -1.94 -5.00 -3.62
N VAL A 56 -0.82 -4.32 -3.86
CA VAL A 56 -0.05 -4.43 -5.11
C VAL A 56 0.77 -5.72 -5.14
N TYR A 57 1.35 -6.07 -4.00
CA TYR A 57 2.22 -7.23 -3.85
C TYR A 57 1.72 -8.14 -2.72
N PRO A 58 0.72 -8.99 -2.99
CA PRO A 58 0.18 -9.92 -1.98
C PRO A 58 1.20 -10.95 -1.48
N GLU A 59 2.37 -11.03 -2.09
CA GLU A 59 3.51 -11.81 -1.62
C GLU A 59 4.12 -11.25 -0.33
N VAL A 60 3.97 -9.94 -0.08
CA VAL A 60 4.46 -9.27 1.15
C VAL A 60 3.56 -9.67 2.31
N LYS A 61 4.13 -10.37 3.29
CA LYS A 61 3.42 -10.89 4.46
C LYS A 61 3.80 -10.21 5.77
N ALA A 62 4.89 -9.46 5.75
CA ALA A 62 5.31 -8.65 6.89
C ALA A 62 6.01 -7.38 6.40
N ILE A 63 5.79 -6.30 7.13
CA ILE A 63 6.46 -5.01 6.94
C ILE A 63 6.98 -4.58 8.32
N ILE A 64 8.28 -4.33 8.40
CA ILE A 64 8.90 -3.75 9.59
C ILE A 64 9.25 -2.31 9.25
N SER A 65 8.75 -1.36 10.02
CA SER A 65 9.07 0.04 9.86
C SER A 65 10.25 0.44 10.73
N SER A 66 11.18 1.15 10.14
CA SER A 66 12.24 1.82 10.89
C SER A 66 11.66 3.01 11.65
N ASP A 67 11.92 3.05 12.95
CA ASP A 67 11.50 4.13 13.85
C ASP A 67 12.71 4.55 14.68
N TYR A 68 13.61 5.28 14.02
CA TYR A 68 14.89 5.60 14.62
C TYR A 68 15.43 6.94 14.08
N GLY A 69 16.11 7.65 14.94
CA GLY A 69 16.85 8.87 14.58
C GLY A 69 18.00 9.09 15.56
N VAL A 70 19.12 9.53 15.03
CA VAL A 70 20.30 9.86 15.82
C VAL A 70 20.80 11.26 15.46
N SER A 71 21.30 11.96 16.45
CA SER A 71 21.65 13.39 16.31
C SER A 71 22.82 13.67 15.36
N TRP A 72 23.60 12.66 15.01
CA TRP A 72 24.75 12.78 14.11
C TRP A 72 24.42 12.40 12.65
N GLU A 73 23.24 11.87 12.39
CA GLU A 73 22.78 11.60 11.02
C GLU A 73 21.94 12.76 10.46
N PRO A 74 22.03 13.02 9.14
CA PRO A 74 21.22 14.07 8.51
C PRO A 74 19.75 13.68 8.38
N THR A 75 19.42 12.40 8.61
CA THR A 75 18.08 11.82 8.43
C THR A 75 17.47 11.43 9.77
N ASP A 76 16.16 11.65 9.90
CA ASP A 76 15.37 11.22 11.04
C ASP A 76 14.16 10.43 10.55
N TYR A 77 14.10 9.16 10.94
CA TYR A 77 13.01 8.23 10.65
C TYR A 77 12.07 8.02 11.84
N THR A 78 12.29 8.78 12.93
CA THR A 78 11.47 8.67 14.14
C THR A 78 10.05 9.15 13.89
N PHE A 79 9.08 8.24 13.83
CA PHE A 79 7.70 8.66 13.56
C PHE A 79 6.82 8.71 14.81
N TYR A 80 7.14 8.03 15.90
CA TYR A 80 6.36 8.05 17.13
C TYR A 80 6.27 9.44 17.76
N ASN A 81 7.29 10.29 17.59
CA ASN A 81 7.30 11.69 18.04
C ASN A 81 6.77 12.69 16.99
N ASN A 82 6.39 12.19 15.81
CA ASN A 82 5.86 13.03 14.75
C ASN A 82 4.36 12.73 14.55
N PRO A 83 3.45 13.58 15.03
CA PRO A 83 2.00 13.30 14.98
C PRO A 83 1.47 13.15 13.56
N THR A 84 2.00 13.90 12.61
CA THR A 84 1.61 13.82 11.18
C THR A 84 1.94 12.46 10.60
N VAL A 85 3.17 11.99 10.78
CA VAL A 85 3.62 10.70 10.26
C VAL A 85 2.96 9.54 11.02
N THR A 86 2.82 9.65 12.34
CA THR A 86 2.11 8.64 13.16
C THR A 86 0.65 8.49 12.72
N ALA A 87 -0.04 9.60 12.45
CA ALA A 87 -1.43 9.55 11.96
C ALA A 87 -1.52 8.84 10.61
N ALA A 88 -0.61 9.16 9.68
CA ALA A 88 -0.56 8.52 8.37
C ALA A 88 -0.26 7.00 8.46
N TYR A 89 0.66 6.59 9.33
CA TYR A 89 0.92 5.18 9.62
C TYR A 89 -0.33 4.46 10.11
N ARG A 90 -1.00 5.02 11.14
CA ARG A 90 -2.23 4.46 11.71
C ARG A 90 -3.34 4.34 10.68
N GLN A 91 -3.52 5.36 9.84
CA GLN A 91 -4.50 5.34 8.76
C GLN A 91 -4.16 4.27 7.72
N GLY A 92 -2.89 4.14 7.33
CA GLY A 92 -2.43 3.12 6.40
C GLY A 92 -2.70 1.70 6.89
N VAL A 93 -2.40 1.43 8.17
CA VAL A 93 -2.69 0.13 8.79
C VAL A 93 -4.18 -0.13 8.91
N ALA A 94 -4.96 0.86 9.37
CA ALA A 94 -6.41 0.72 9.53
C ALA A 94 -7.15 0.58 8.18
N ALA A 95 -6.59 1.12 7.10
CA ALA A 95 -7.20 1.03 5.77
C ALA A 95 -7.13 -0.37 5.16
N SER A 96 -6.37 -1.29 5.75
CA SER A 96 -6.14 -2.63 5.19
C SER A 96 -6.54 -3.72 6.17
N SER A 97 -7.41 -4.64 5.72
CA SER A 97 -7.83 -5.82 6.47
C SER A 97 -6.77 -6.94 6.50
N VAL A 98 -5.63 -6.75 5.83
CA VAL A 98 -4.56 -7.77 5.79
C VAL A 98 -3.67 -7.76 7.03
N TYR A 99 -3.71 -6.69 7.83
CA TYR A 99 -2.92 -6.60 9.04
C TYR A 99 -3.60 -7.32 10.21
N LEU A 100 -2.83 -8.12 10.93
CA LEU A 100 -3.29 -8.76 12.17
C LEU A 100 -3.29 -7.74 13.31
N HIS A 101 -4.36 -7.72 14.08
CA HIS A 101 -4.49 -6.86 15.26
C HIS A 101 -4.21 -7.63 16.56
N SER A 102 -4.32 -8.96 16.52
CA SER A 102 -4.09 -9.83 17.67
C SER A 102 -3.47 -11.16 17.27
N VAL A 103 -2.83 -11.83 18.20
CA VAL A 103 -2.35 -13.19 17.99
C VAL A 103 -3.55 -14.11 17.81
N GLY A 104 -3.57 -14.87 16.73
CA GLY A 104 -4.67 -15.76 16.36
C GLY A 104 -5.66 -15.17 15.36
N ASP A 105 -5.55 -13.89 15.00
CA ASP A 105 -6.32 -13.32 13.89
C ASP A 105 -5.97 -14.00 12.57
N THR A 106 -6.94 -14.07 11.69
CA THR A 106 -6.74 -14.53 10.31
C THR A 106 -6.71 -13.34 9.37
N ALA A 107 -5.60 -13.16 8.67
CA ALA A 107 -5.46 -12.09 7.69
C ALA A 107 -6.25 -12.42 6.41
N ALA A 108 -6.96 -11.42 5.88
CA ALA A 108 -7.49 -11.47 4.53
C ALA A 108 -6.45 -10.93 3.56
N PHE A 109 -6.12 -11.70 2.52
CA PHE A 109 -5.11 -11.30 1.55
C PHE A 109 -5.75 -10.86 0.24
N TYR A 110 -5.14 -9.85 -0.39
CA TYR A 110 -5.50 -9.46 -1.74
C TYR A 110 -5.13 -10.54 -2.75
N THR A 111 -5.94 -10.68 -3.78
CA THR A 111 -5.75 -11.62 -4.89
C THR A 111 -5.68 -10.84 -6.19
N LYS A 112 -4.91 -11.34 -7.16
CA LYS A 112 -4.93 -10.75 -8.51
C LYS A 112 -6.34 -10.87 -9.09
N LEU A 113 -6.83 -9.78 -9.68
CA LEU A 113 -8.17 -9.75 -10.28
C LEU A 113 -8.37 -10.90 -11.29
N SER A 114 -7.36 -11.17 -12.13
CA SER A 114 -7.39 -12.27 -13.11
C SER A 114 -7.44 -13.68 -12.51
N ALA A 115 -7.14 -13.82 -11.22
CA ALA A 115 -7.18 -15.09 -10.50
C ALA A 115 -8.34 -15.19 -9.51
N TYR A 116 -9.19 -14.17 -9.44
CA TYR A 116 -10.33 -14.17 -8.55
C TYR A 116 -11.48 -14.95 -9.16
N THR A 117 -11.93 -15.96 -8.43
CA THR A 117 -13.04 -16.86 -8.85
C THR A 117 -14.21 -16.84 -7.88
N GLY A 118 -14.13 -16.02 -6.84
CA GLY A 118 -15.18 -15.90 -5.84
C GLY A 118 -16.39 -15.08 -6.31
N PRO A 119 -17.49 -15.11 -5.56
CA PRO A 119 -18.65 -14.29 -5.85
C PRO A 119 -18.33 -12.80 -5.66
N TRP A 120 -18.88 -11.98 -6.52
CA TRP A 120 -18.84 -10.53 -6.40
C TRP A 120 -19.96 -10.09 -5.46
N SER A 121 -19.60 -9.67 -4.25
CA SER A 121 -20.60 -9.26 -3.25
C SER A 121 -20.03 -8.21 -2.30
N GLY A 122 -20.90 -7.33 -1.83
CA GLY A 122 -20.52 -6.30 -0.88
C GLY A 122 -19.53 -5.29 -1.44
N GLU A 123 -18.74 -4.69 -0.55
CA GLU A 123 -17.71 -3.72 -0.90
C GLU A 123 -16.42 -4.43 -1.29
N MET A 124 -15.97 -4.18 -2.51
CA MET A 124 -14.73 -4.74 -3.06
C MET A 124 -13.75 -3.63 -3.39
N ARG A 125 -12.51 -3.73 -2.91
CA ARG A 125 -11.44 -2.77 -3.19
C ARG A 125 -10.51 -3.31 -4.26
N PHE A 126 -10.23 -2.48 -5.23
CA PHE A 126 -9.32 -2.74 -6.33
C PHE A 126 -8.16 -1.76 -6.29
N ALA A 127 -7.00 -2.19 -6.76
CA ALA A 127 -5.87 -1.32 -7.02
C ALA A 127 -5.18 -1.75 -8.32
N ALA A 128 -4.77 -0.78 -9.10
CA ALA A 128 -3.89 -0.99 -10.22
C ALA A 128 -2.54 -0.33 -9.94
N TYR A 129 -1.48 -1.01 -10.34
CA TYR A 129 -0.14 -0.47 -10.25
C TYR A 129 0.56 -0.57 -11.59
N THR A 130 1.16 0.53 -12.00
CA THR A 130 2.13 0.56 -13.08
C THR A 130 3.18 1.61 -12.77
N TYR A 131 4.42 1.31 -13.12
CA TYR A 131 5.48 2.29 -13.03
C TYR A 131 5.45 3.22 -14.24
N SER A 132 5.48 4.51 -13.97
CA SER A 132 5.67 5.53 -15.00
C SER A 132 6.38 6.73 -14.40
N SER A 133 7.28 7.32 -15.19
CA SER A 133 7.88 8.62 -14.85
C SER A 133 6.92 9.79 -15.08
N SER A 134 5.81 9.55 -15.77
CA SER A 134 4.76 10.54 -16.04
C SER A 134 3.57 10.33 -15.11
N LYS A 135 2.85 11.42 -14.80
CA LYS A 135 1.58 11.32 -14.10
C LYS A 135 0.57 10.59 -14.99
N LEU A 136 0.01 9.51 -14.45
CA LEU A 136 -1.00 8.70 -15.12
C LEU A 136 -2.38 8.94 -14.52
N THR A 137 -3.39 8.56 -15.29
CA THR A 137 -4.79 8.50 -14.85
C THR A 137 -5.34 7.13 -15.20
N ALA A 138 -5.95 6.47 -14.22
CA ALA A 138 -6.64 5.19 -14.40
C ALA A 138 -8.15 5.42 -14.46
N THR A 139 -8.82 4.82 -15.43
CA THR A 139 -10.28 4.78 -15.52
C THR A 139 -10.74 3.37 -15.19
N TRP A 140 -11.58 3.26 -14.19
CA TRP A 140 -12.25 2.03 -13.80
C TRP A 140 -13.63 1.96 -14.45
N SER A 141 -13.93 0.86 -15.11
CA SER A 141 -15.21 0.66 -15.78
C SER A 141 -15.77 -0.73 -15.45
N VAL A 142 -17.09 -0.81 -15.34
CA VAL A 142 -17.85 -2.06 -15.22
C VAL A 142 -18.82 -2.08 -16.40
N ASP A 143 -18.79 -3.16 -17.18
CA ASP A 143 -19.62 -3.34 -18.37
C ASP A 143 -19.58 -2.14 -19.35
N GLY A 144 -18.40 -1.57 -19.52
CA GLY A 144 -18.18 -0.41 -20.36
C GLY A 144 -18.62 0.93 -19.76
N GLN A 145 -19.22 0.94 -18.59
CA GLN A 145 -19.62 2.16 -17.88
C GLN A 145 -18.52 2.60 -16.93
N THR A 146 -18.05 3.85 -17.07
CA THR A 146 -17.04 4.42 -16.18
C THR A 146 -17.61 4.59 -14.77
N GLN A 147 -16.92 4.00 -13.80
CA GLN A 147 -17.24 4.08 -12.37
C GLN A 147 -16.40 5.13 -11.65
N ALA A 148 -15.12 5.22 -12.02
CA ALA A 148 -14.22 6.19 -11.42
C ALA A 148 -13.06 6.53 -12.36
N THR A 149 -12.51 7.73 -12.18
CA THR A 149 -11.24 8.18 -12.79
C THR A 149 -10.33 8.65 -11.67
N VAL A 150 -9.14 8.03 -11.54
CA VAL A 150 -8.22 8.22 -10.43
C VAL A 150 -6.85 8.61 -10.95
N SER A 151 -6.31 9.72 -10.47
CA SER A 151 -4.97 10.22 -10.83
C SER A 151 -3.92 9.97 -9.75
N ASP A 152 -4.36 9.55 -8.56
CA ASP A 152 -3.47 9.28 -7.44
C ASP A 152 -3.10 7.81 -7.37
N TYR A 153 -1.81 7.58 -7.29
CA TYR A 153 -1.23 6.27 -7.10
C TYR A 153 -1.55 5.74 -5.69
N PRO A 154 -1.93 4.45 -5.56
CA PRO A 154 -1.98 3.36 -6.54
C PRO A 154 -3.36 3.22 -7.21
N TYR A 155 -3.88 4.19 -7.85
CA TYR A 155 -5.09 4.12 -8.68
C TYR A 155 -6.16 3.18 -8.12
N SER A 156 -6.51 3.36 -6.84
CA SER A 156 -7.46 2.48 -6.14
C SER A 156 -8.90 2.87 -6.41
N PHE A 157 -9.78 1.87 -6.41
CA PHE A 157 -11.22 2.02 -6.60
C PHE A 157 -11.96 1.07 -5.68
N THR A 158 -13.07 1.53 -5.12
CA THR A 158 -13.97 0.70 -4.31
C THR A 158 -15.29 0.56 -5.03
N LEU A 159 -15.70 -0.69 -5.28
CA LEU A 159 -16.96 -1.04 -5.90
C LEU A 159 -17.89 -1.67 -4.88
N ASN A 160 -19.12 -1.19 -4.80
CA ASN A 160 -20.18 -1.93 -4.10
C ASN A 160 -20.82 -2.93 -5.10
N ALA A 161 -20.33 -4.16 -5.09
CA ALA A 161 -20.80 -5.19 -5.99
C ALA A 161 -22.27 -5.56 -5.77
N SER A 162 -22.83 -5.32 -4.58
CA SER A 162 -24.24 -5.56 -4.31
C SER A 162 -25.17 -4.57 -5.03
N ALA A 163 -24.64 -3.48 -5.56
CA ALA A 163 -25.39 -2.52 -6.36
C ALA A 163 -25.44 -2.88 -7.85
N LEU A 164 -24.67 -3.89 -8.27
CA LEU A 164 -24.67 -4.38 -9.65
C LEU A 164 -25.86 -5.32 -9.90
N SER A 165 -26.40 -5.28 -11.11
CA SER A 165 -27.40 -6.28 -11.54
C SER A 165 -26.76 -7.65 -11.69
N ASN A 166 -27.50 -8.72 -11.38
CA ASN A 166 -27.03 -10.08 -11.63
C ASN A 166 -26.77 -10.26 -13.13
N GLY A 167 -25.55 -10.70 -13.46
CA GLY A 167 -25.12 -10.90 -14.84
C GLY A 167 -24.31 -9.73 -15.43
N SER A 168 -23.96 -8.75 -14.60
CA SER A 168 -23.00 -7.69 -14.96
C SER A 168 -21.57 -8.20 -14.86
#